data_951b8e6310059db50bb71dfc14543adb
#
_entry.id   951b8e6310059db50bb71dfc14543adb
#
_cell.length_a   1.000
_cell.length_b   1.000
_cell.length_c   1.000
_cell.angle_alpha   90.00
_cell.angle_beta   90.00
_cell.angle_gamma   90.00
#
_symmetry.space_group_name_H-M   'P 1'
#
loop_
_entity.id
_entity.type
_entity.pdbx_description
1 polymer ?
#
loop_
_entity_poly.entity_id
_entity_poly.type
_entity_poly.pdbx_seq_one_letter_code
_entity_poly.pdbx_strand_id
1 'polypeptide(L)'
;MKKKIISILLLCAILFSSLCLFVNAQEDEVVCTNVADVMNYVIISKKNTVPMRIIPAVLEKDGEQRDVYFISMLGVKGNREQVNSVKNLVPAAFNKDNSYSAFAVETILRNVPKGSALVFGCHSLGGMVAQHIRANRDLIENYEIVNVLTAGSPLILVKEETEGDLVRLADKNDIIPLLSPATFTNLSKQIKSACRENGGYTMDPDGAHNLSYMRADVWGEYDALGCRGGSAVLRFDLSDMALYGEID
;
A
#
# COMPACT_ATOMS: atom_id res chain seq x y z
N MET A 1 -8.92 42.23 47.36
CA MET A 1 -9.20 42.17 45.92
C MET A 1 -8.02 41.64 45.10
N LYS A 2 -6.80 42.17 45.21
CA LYS A 2 -5.63 41.74 44.38
C LYS A 2 -5.30 40.24 44.47
N LYS A 3 -5.37 39.60 45.66
CA LYS A 3 -5.09 38.16 45.82
C LYS A 3 -6.09 37.23 45.09
N LYS A 4 -7.40 37.62 45.02
CA LYS A 4 -8.41 36.82 44.29
C LYS A 4 -8.25 36.89 42.76
N ILE A 5 -7.81 38.05 42.25
CA ILE A 5 -7.54 38.23 40.82
C ILE A 5 -6.35 37.40 40.37
N ILE A 6 -5.27 37.33 41.16
CA ILE A 6 -4.07 36.52 40.87
C ILE A 6 -4.44 35.02 40.86
N SER A 7 -5.27 34.54 41.80
CA SER A 7 -5.71 33.13 41.80
C SER A 7 -6.57 32.74 40.61
N ILE A 8 -7.44 33.67 40.12
CA ILE A 8 -8.26 33.42 38.92
C ILE A 8 -7.38 33.39 37.66
N LEU A 9 -6.41 34.30 37.54
CA LEU A 9 -5.48 34.31 36.42
C LEU A 9 -4.58 33.06 36.38
N LEU A 10 -4.14 32.57 37.53
CA LEU A 10 -3.38 31.33 37.64
C LEU A 10 -4.23 30.09 37.27
N LEU A 11 -5.48 30.05 37.67
CA LEU A 11 -6.43 28.97 37.33
C LEU A 11 -6.73 28.98 35.81
N CYS A 12 -6.94 30.15 35.22
CA CYS A 12 -7.12 30.29 33.77
C CYS A 12 -5.87 29.88 32.99
N ALA A 13 -4.68 30.22 33.46
CA ALA A 13 -3.42 29.80 32.82
C ALA A 13 -3.22 28.27 32.87
N ILE A 14 -3.57 27.62 33.98
CA ILE A 14 -3.50 26.15 34.11
C ILE A 14 -4.55 25.48 33.24
N LEU A 15 -5.77 26.01 33.15
CA LEU A 15 -6.82 25.50 32.28
C LEU A 15 -6.48 25.72 30.79
N PHE A 16 -5.87 26.84 30.43
CA PHE A 16 -5.41 27.08 29.04
C PHE A 16 -4.23 26.20 28.69
N SER A 17 -3.28 25.95 29.59
CA SER A 17 -2.16 25.02 29.30
C SER A 17 -2.61 23.57 29.19
N SER A 18 -3.60 23.13 30.00
CA SER A 18 -4.19 21.80 29.84
C SER A 18 -5.02 21.68 28.55
N LEU A 19 -5.73 22.74 28.15
CA LEU A 19 -6.47 22.75 26.87
C LEU A 19 -5.54 22.75 25.66
N CYS A 20 -4.39 23.44 25.72
CA CYS A 20 -3.38 23.42 24.66
C CYS A 20 -2.65 22.07 24.56
N LEU A 21 -2.57 21.29 25.62
CA LEU A 21 -2.01 19.92 25.58
C LEU A 21 -2.96 18.92 24.92
N PHE A 22 -4.27 19.20 24.89
CA PHE A 22 -5.26 18.35 24.19
C PHE A 22 -5.48 18.70 22.72
N VAL A 23 -4.97 19.85 22.23
CA VAL A 23 -5.17 20.32 20.84
C VAL A 23 -4.06 19.86 19.88
N ASN A 24 -2.98 19.23 20.36
CA ASN A 24 -1.86 18.77 19.52
C ASN A 24 -1.63 17.25 19.58
N ALA A 25 -2.63 16.44 19.85
CA ALA A 25 -2.63 15.08 19.34
C ALA A 25 -3.02 15.19 17.85
N GLN A 26 -2.06 15.43 17.00
CA GLN A 26 -2.18 15.18 15.58
C GLN A 26 -2.53 13.69 15.51
N GLU A 27 -3.70 13.35 14.98
CA GLU A 27 -4.05 11.96 14.73
C GLU A 27 -3.09 11.46 13.65
N ASP A 28 -1.96 10.87 14.07
CA ASP A 28 -1.04 10.19 13.17
C ASP A 28 -1.61 8.81 12.76
N GLU A 29 -2.76 8.42 13.37
CA GLU A 29 -3.48 7.19 13.02
C GLU A 29 -4.16 7.32 11.65
N VAL A 30 -3.84 6.39 10.77
CA VAL A 30 -4.49 6.20 9.47
C VAL A 30 -5.44 5.02 9.56
N VAL A 31 -6.70 5.24 9.19
CA VAL A 31 -7.74 4.21 9.11
C VAL A 31 -8.14 4.04 7.66
N CYS A 32 -7.80 2.90 7.07
CA CYS A 32 -8.19 2.52 5.72
C CYS A 32 -9.39 1.57 5.81
N THR A 33 -10.57 2.04 5.43
CA THR A 33 -11.81 1.25 5.42
C THR A 33 -12.10 0.66 4.05
N ASN A 34 -11.44 1.15 3.03
CA ASN A 34 -11.63 0.71 1.65
C ASN A 34 -10.34 0.84 0.83
N VAL A 35 -10.35 0.30 -0.36
CA VAL A 35 -9.22 0.33 -1.30
C VAL A 35 -8.76 1.74 -1.61
N ALA A 36 -9.67 2.72 -1.76
CA ALA A 36 -9.27 4.08 -2.10
C ALA A 36 -8.43 4.71 -0.98
N ASP A 37 -8.74 4.43 0.30
CA ASP A 37 -7.96 4.87 1.44
C ASP A 37 -6.55 4.28 1.39
N VAL A 38 -6.45 2.94 1.16
CA VAL A 38 -5.16 2.26 1.02
C VAL A 38 -4.34 2.86 -0.13
N MET A 39 -4.95 3.08 -1.30
CA MET A 39 -4.24 3.62 -2.47
C MET A 39 -3.89 5.09 -2.32
N ASN A 40 -4.70 5.89 -1.63
CA ASN A 40 -4.32 7.25 -1.22
C ASN A 40 -3.03 7.25 -0.43
N TYR A 41 -2.92 6.33 0.55
CA TYR A 41 -1.69 6.19 1.31
C TYR A 41 -0.52 5.71 0.44
N VAL A 42 -0.73 4.70 -0.41
CA VAL A 42 0.31 4.15 -1.28
C VAL A 42 0.80 5.19 -2.30
N ILE A 43 -0.08 5.93 -2.97
CA ILE A 43 0.24 6.76 -4.13
C ILE A 43 0.58 8.20 -3.74
N ILE A 44 -0.20 8.86 -2.86
CA ILE A 44 -0.09 10.32 -2.58
C ILE A 44 0.63 10.64 -1.28
N SER A 45 0.83 9.71 -0.37
CA SER A 45 1.38 10.08 0.96
C SER A 45 2.61 11.01 0.81
N LYS A 46 2.70 12.00 1.68
CA LYS A 46 3.77 13.04 1.65
C LYS A 46 5.19 12.47 1.61
N LYS A 47 5.36 11.20 1.97
CA LYS A 47 6.63 10.48 1.97
C LYS A 47 6.74 9.46 0.81
N ASN A 48 6.00 9.65 -0.29
CA ASN A 48 6.03 8.75 -1.45
C ASN A 48 7.27 8.87 -2.33
N THR A 49 8.37 9.41 -1.80
CA THR A 49 9.67 9.47 -2.48
C THR A 49 10.43 8.15 -2.44
N VAL A 50 10.07 7.26 -1.51
CA VAL A 50 10.77 5.99 -1.31
C VAL A 50 10.03 4.84 -1.99
N PRO A 51 10.76 3.84 -2.53
CA PRO A 51 10.17 2.70 -3.21
C PRO A 51 9.33 1.81 -2.30
N MET A 52 9.66 1.72 -1.00
CA MET A 52 9.01 0.79 -0.07
C MET A 52 8.86 1.40 1.33
N ARG A 53 7.75 1.06 1.98
CA ARG A 53 7.49 1.38 3.40
C ARG A 53 7.02 0.13 4.13
N ILE A 54 7.42 0.01 5.39
CA ILE A 54 6.98 -1.05 6.31
C ILE A 54 6.38 -0.38 7.53
N ILE A 55 5.17 -0.77 7.90
CA ILE A 55 4.42 -0.15 8.98
C ILE A 55 3.78 -1.24 9.81
N PRO A 56 4.00 -1.29 11.14
CA PRO A 56 3.16 -2.08 12.04
C PRO A 56 1.71 -1.61 11.91
N ALA A 57 0.78 -2.54 11.81
CA ALA A 57 -0.62 -2.25 11.59
C ALA A 57 -1.52 -3.26 12.28
N VAL A 58 -2.78 -2.90 12.46
CA VAL A 58 -3.84 -3.80 12.91
C VAL A 58 -4.80 -4.03 11.74
N LEU A 59 -4.99 -5.29 11.38
CA LEU A 59 -6.02 -5.72 10.46
C LEU A 59 -7.24 -6.18 11.26
N GLU A 60 -8.37 -5.54 11.05
CA GLU A 60 -9.68 -5.97 11.55
C GLU A 60 -10.45 -6.59 10.37
N LYS A 61 -10.96 -7.81 10.53
CA LYS A 61 -11.77 -8.50 9.52
C LYS A 61 -12.77 -9.41 10.21
N ASP A 62 -14.04 -9.31 9.82
CA ASP A 62 -15.14 -10.14 10.34
C ASP A 62 -15.28 -10.11 11.87
N GLY A 63 -14.90 -8.96 12.50
CA GLY A 63 -14.94 -8.73 13.95
C GLY A 63 -13.72 -9.27 14.71
N GLU A 64 -12.75 -9.86 14.03
CA GLU A 64 -11.47 -10.27 14.60
C GLU A 64 -10.39 -9.25 14.27
N GLN A 65 -9.49 -9.01 15.23
CA GLN A 65 -8.32 -8.14 15.06
C GLN A 65 -7.04 -8.94 15.17
N ARG A 66 -6.06 -8.60 14.32
CA ARG A 66 -4.73 -9.19 14.36
C ARG A 66 -3.66 -8.19 13.98
N ASP A 67 -2.51 -8.32 14.61
CA ASP A 67 -1.32 -7.56 14.24
C ASP A 67 -0.79 -8.03 12.90
N VAL A 68 -0.45 -7.08 12.03
CA VAL A 68 0.15 -7.31 10.72
C VAL A 68 1.24 -6.28 10.45
N TYR A 69 2.10 -6.56 9.46
CA TYR A 69 2.94 -5.53 8.86
C TYR A 69 2.38 -5.14 7.50
N PHE A 70 2.04 -3.87 7.36
CA PHE A 70 1.61 -3.31 6.07
C PHE A 70 2.83 -2.90 5.26
N ILE A 71 3.00 -3.53 4.10
CA ILE A 71 4.09 -3.31 3.16
C ILE A 71 3.56 -2.51 1.98
N SER A 72 3.96 -1.24 1.88
CA SER A 72 3.58 -0.38 0.76
C SER A 72 4.70 -0.34 -0.28
N MET A 73 4.39 -0.65 -1.55
CA MET A 73 5.37 -0.67 -2.64
C MET A 73 4.92 0.21 -3.81
N LEU A 74 5.78 1.18 -4.16
CA LEU A 74 5.48 2.16 -5.19
C LEU A 74 5.81 1.67 -6.61
N GLY A 75 5.13 2.27 -7.58
CA GLY A 75 5.42 2.17 -9.00
C GLY A 75 6.74 2.85 -9.40
N VAL A 76 6.93 3.00 -10.71
CA VAL A 76 8.15 3.60 -11.28
C VAL A 76 8.30 5.04 -10.83
N LYS A 77 9.52 5.38 -10.41
CA LYS A 77 10.00 6.75 -10.23
C LYS A 77 11.00 7.12 -11.32
N GLY A 78 11.04 8.40 -11.66
CA GLY A 78 11.86 8.92 -12.75
C GLY A 78 13.39 8.87 -12.52
N ASN A 79 13.83 8.68 -11.28
CA ASN A 79 15.25 8.55 -10.97
C ASN A 79 15.75 7.14 -11.31
N ARG A 80 16.75 7.05 -12.21
CA ARG A 80 17.33 5.78 -12.68
C ARG A 80 18.14 5.04 -11.60
N GLU A 81 18.54 5.69 -10.55
CA GLU A 81 19.34 5.12 -9.47
C GLU A 81 18.49 4.38 -8.46
N GLN A 82 17.21 4.73 -8.34
CA GLN A 82 16.29 4.04 -7.42
C GLN A 82 15.95 2.61 -7.89
N VAL A 83 15.71 1.74 -6.92
CA VAL A 83 15.34 0.34 -7.19
C VAL A 83 14.01 0.21 -7.95
N ASN A 84 13.07 1.14 -7.76
CA ASN A 84 11.82 1.20 -8.51
C ASN A 84 11.92 1.98 -9.83
N SER A 85 13.10 2.01 -10.45
CA SER A 85 13.31 2.66 -11.74
C SER A 85 12.79 1.83 -12.92
N VAL A 86 12.65 2.49 -14.07
CA VAL A 86 12.14 1.91 -15.32
C VAL A 86 12.93 0.66 -15.77
N LYS A 87 14.21 0.50 -15.37
CA LYS A 87 15.04 -0.66 -15.69
C LYS A 87 14.46 -2.00 -15.21
N ASN A 88 13.65 -1.96 -14.14
CA ASN A 88 13.05 -3.14 -13.54
C ASN A 88 11.68 -3.53 -14.14
N LEU A 89 11.10 -2.72 -15.03
CA LEU A 89 9.78 -3.00 -15.64
C LEU A 89 9.80 -4.33 -16.44
N VAL A 90 10.77 -4.49 -17.33
CA VAL A 90 10.84 -5.67 -18.20
C VAL A 90 11.13 -6.95 -17.39
N PRO A 91 12.15 -7.01 -16.52
CA PRO A 91 12.35 -8.19 -15.68
C PRO A 91 11.11 -8.54 -14.85
N ALA A 92 10.49 -7.56 -14.19
CA ALA A 92 9.29 -7.79 -13.37
C ALA A 92 8.12 -8.33 -14.20
N ALA A 93 7.87 -7.77 -15.40
CA ALA A 93 6.80 -8.23 -16.28
C ALA A 93 6.99 -9.69 -16.74
N PHE A 94 8.23 -10.17 -16.84
CA PHE A 94 8.58 -11.55 -17.17
C PHE A 94 8.79 -12.47 -15.96
N ASN A 95 8.36 -12.05 -14.78
CA ASN A 95 8.55 -12.80 -13.53
C ASN A 95 10.02 -13.18 -13.27
N LYS A 96 10.93 -12.24 -13.47
CA LYS A 96 12.36 -12.44 -13.24
C LYS A 96 12.84 -11.63 -12.07
N ASP A 97 13.84 -12.17 -11.36
CA ASP A 97 14.58 -11.45 -10.35
C ASP A 97 15.09 -10.11 -10.89
N ASN A 98 14.99 -9.10 -10.06
CA ASN A 98 15.43 -7.76 -10.38
C ASN A 98 15.86 -7.03 -9.11
N SER A 99 16.52 -5.89 -9.24
CA SER A 99 17.04 -5.17 -8.07
C SER A 99 15.93 -4.72 -7.11
N TYR A 100 14.70 -4.49 -7.58
CA TYR A 100 13.60 -4.12 -6.70
C TYR A 100 13.06 -5.34 -5.94
N SER A 101 12.93 -6.50 -6.56
CA SER A 101 12.51 -7.72 -5.86
C SER A 101 13.54 -8.16 -4.81
N ALA A 102 14.82 -8.14 -5.15
CA ALA A 102 15.91 -8.45 -4.23
C ALA A 102 15.92 -7.48 -3.02
N PHE A 103 15.83 -6.18 -3.30
CA PHE A 103 15.74 -5.14 -2.27
C PHE A 103 14.53 -5.35 -1.35
N ALA A 104 13.35 -5.63 -1.90
CA ALA A 104 12.13 -5.82 -1.12
C ALA A 104 12.23 -7.04 -0.19
N VAL A 105 12.69 -8.19 -0.69
CA VAL A 105 12.89 -9.41 0.10
C VAL A 105 13.89 -9.15 1.23
N GLU A 106 15.06 -8.60 0.92
CA GLU A 106 16.10 -8.32 1.90
C GLU A 106 15.62 -7.34 2.98
N THR A 107 14.89 -6.30 2.58
CA THR A 107 14.34 -5.29 3.51
C THR A 107 13.32 -5.92 4.45
N ILE A 108 12.41 -6.76 3.97
CA ILE A 108 11.44 -7.47 4.81
C ILE A 108 12.16 -8.39 5.80
N LEU A 109 13.07 -9.24 5.31
CA LEU A 109 13.80 -10.20 6.16
C LEU A 109 14.61 -9.55 7.28
N ARG A 110 15.11 -8.33 7.06
CA ARG A 110 15.91 -7.58 8.05
C ARG A 110 15.07 -6.83 9.08
N ASN A 111 13.88 -6.37 8.70
CA ASN A 111 13.16 -5.36 9.47
C ASN A 111 11.81 -5.84 10.03
N VAL A 112 11.30 -6.96 9.53
CA VAL A 112 10.04 -7.54 10.04
C VAL A 112 10.37 -8.77 10.90
N PRO A 113 9.81 -8.87 12.13
CA PRO A 113 9.99 -10.06 12.96
C PRO A 113 9.45 -11.31 12.27
N LYS A 114 10.22 -12.42 12.36
CA LYS A 114 9.79 -13.71 11.83
C LYS A 114 8.49 -14.17 12.48
N GLY A 115 7.64 -14.83 11.72
CA GLY A 115 6.32 -15.27 12.16
C GLY A 115 5.23 -14.19 12.05
N SER A 116 5.59 -12.97 11.62
CA SER A 116 4.60 -11.91 11.40
C SER A 116 3.72 -12.18 10.19
N ALA A 117 2.51 -11.62 10.22
CA ALA A 117 1.59 -11.58 9.09
C ALA A 117 1.86 -10.34 8.22
N LEU A 118 1.85 -10.50 6.89
CA LEU A 118 2.15 -9.44 5.94
C LEU A 118 0.90 -9.11 5.09
N VAL A 119 0.60 -7.83 4.95
CA VAL A 119 -0.40 -7.29 4.03
C VAL A 119 0.30 -6.32 3.08
N PHE A 120 0.16 -6.52 1.78
CA PHE A 120 0.78 -5.68 0.76
C PHE A 120 -0.23 -4.74 0.11
N GLY A 121 0.12 -3.44 0.02
CA GLY A 121 -0.57 -2.44 -0.79
C GLY A 121 0.39 -1.88 -1.84
N CYS A 122 0.13 -2.14 -3.12
CA CYS A 122 1.12 -1.95 -4.17
C CYS A 122 0.54 -1.25 -5.40
N HIS A 123 1.35 -0.42 -6.05
CA HIS A 123 0.96 0.28 -7.27
C HIS A 123 1.93 -0.02 -8.43
N SER A 124 1.40 -0.24 -9.64
CA SER A 124 2.16 -0.31 -10.89
C SER A 124 3.30 -1.35 -10.81
N LEU A 125 4.58 -0.94 -11.04
CA LEU A 125 5.76 -1.80 -10.91
C LEU A 125 5.84 -2.49 -9.53
N GLY A 126 5.53 -1.77 -8.44
CA GLY A 126 5.53 -2.35 -7.10
C GLY A 126 4.58 -3.54 -6.98
N GLY A 127 3.43 -3.50 -7.66
CA GLY A 127 2.52 -4.62 -7.70
C GLY A 127 3.00 -5.82 -8.52
N MET A 128 3.79 -5.62 -9.58
CA MET A 128 4.46 -6.74 -10.27
C MET A 128 5.51 -7.40 -9.37
N VAL A 129 6.30 -6.58 -8.67
CA VAL A 129 7.31 -7.08 -7.73
C VAL A 129 6.65 -7.83 -6.57
N ALA A 130 5.56 -7.31 -6.00
CA ALA A 130 4.84 -8.00 -4.93
C ALA A 130 4.27 -9.36 -5.39
N GLN A 131 3.72 -9.44 -6.62
CA GLN A 131 3.30 -10.71 -7.21
C GLN A 131 4.46 -11.70 -7.35
N HIS A 132 5.66 -11.24 -7.68
CA HIS A 132 6.86 -12.07 -7.80
C HIS A 132 7.34 -12.58 -6.44
N ILE A 133 7.52 -11.68 -5.46
CA ILE A 133 8.11 -12.03 -4.16
C ILE A 133 7.19 -12.87 -3.27
N ARG A 134 5.86 -12.90 -3.50
CA ARG A 134 4.95 -13.79 -2.78
C ARG A 134 5.20 -15.29 -3.06
N ALA A 135 6.04 -15.62 -4.04
CA ALA A 135 6.55 -16.97 -4.31
C ALA A 135 7.98 -17.17 -3.76
N ASN A 136 8.57 -16.16 -3.11
CA ASN A 136 9.90 -16.27 -2.56
C ASN A 136 9.91 -17.18 -1.33
N ARG A 137 10.74 -18.22 -1.34
CA ARG A 137 10.79 -19.24 -0.28
C ARG A 137 11.15 -18.67 1.09
N ASP A 138 12.12 -17.75 1.14
CA ASP A 138 12.54 -17.14 2.40
C ASP A 138 11.40 -16.34 3.04
N LEU A 139 10.53 -15.70 2.22
CA LEU A 139 9.35 -15.01 2.73
C LEU A 139 8.30 -16.02 3.22
N ILE A 140 7.96 -17.03 2.42
CA ILE A 140 6.95 -18.05 2.77
C ILE A 140 7.35 -18.83 4.03
N GLU A 141 8.63 -19.17 4.18
CA GLU A 141 9.12 -19.92 5.34
C GLU A 141 9.15 -19.09 6.65
N ASN A 142 9.21 -17.77 6.54
CA ASN A 142 9.37 -16.89 7.71
C ASN A 142 8.14 -16.04 8.03
N TYR A 143 7.17 -15.89 7.14
CA TYR A 143 6.00 -15.00 7.29
C TYR A 143 4.73 -15.64 6.77
N GLU A 144 3.58 -15.21 7.29
CA GLU A 144 2.29 -15.47 6.69
C GLU A 144 1.94 -14.31 5.74
N ILE A 145 1.89 -14.56 4.44
CA ILE A 145 1.41 -13.55 3.49
C ILE A 145 -0.12 -13.63 3.44
N VAL A 146 -0.80 -12.65 4.04
CA VAL A 146 -2.26 -12.62 4.13
C VAL A 146 -2.89 -12.18 2.81
N ASN A 147 -2.41 -11.06 2.27
CA ASN A 147 -3.00 -10.44 1.09
C ASN A 147 -1.99 -9.60 0.31
N VAL A 148 -2.13 -9.60 -1.01
CA VAL A 148 -1.38 -8.75 -1.94
C VAL A 148 -2.38 -7.96 -2.78
N LEU A 149 -2.67 -6.72 -2.35
CA LEU A 149 -3.51 -5.78 -3.08
C LEU A 149 -2.65 -4.99 -4.07
N THR A 150 -3.01 -5.04 -5.35
CA THR A 150 -2.29 -4.30 -6.40
C THR A 150 -3.22 -3.42 -7.23
N ALA A 151 -2.83 -2.18 -7.48
CA ALA A 151 -3.54 -1.25 -8.35
C ALA A 151 -2.68 -0.88 -9.57
N GLY A 152 -3.29 -0.87 -10.75
CA GLY A 152 -2.59 -0.49 -11.99
C GLY A 152 -1.47 -1.44 -12.41
N SER A 153 -1.44 -2.67 -11.90
CA SER A 153 -0.39 -3.65 -12.16
C SER A 153 -0.81 -4.72 -13.16
N PRO A 154 0.05 -5.08 -14.14
CA PRO A 154 -0.16 -6.27 -14.95
C PRO A 154 -0.18 -7.55 -14.10
N LEU A 155 -0.95 -8.56 -14.53
CA LEU A 155 -0.76 -9.91 -14.02
C LEU A 155 0.55 -10.47 -14.56
N ILE A 156 1.42 -10.93 -13.69
CA ILE A 156 2.60 -11.69 -14.08
C ILE A 156 2.33 -13.21 -14.01
N LEU A 157 3.09 -13.98 -14.76
CA LEU A 157 2.97 -15.45 -14.76
C LEU A 157 3.94 -16.02 -13.73
N VAL A 158 3.48 -16.21 -12.52
CA VAL A 158 4.19 -16.92 -11.45
C VAL A 158 3.84 -18.40 -11.60
N LYS A 159 4.86 -19.26 -11.69
CA LYS A 159 4.71 -20.72 -11.84
C LYS A 159 4.89 -21.46 -10.53
N GLU A 160 5.61 -20.85 -9.63
CA GLU A 160 5.94 -21.33 -8.31
C GLU A 160 4.70 -21.31 -7.41
N GLU A 161 4.70 -22.07 -6.35
CA GLU A 161 3.71 -21.97 -5.28
C GLU A 161 3.76 -20.57 -4.66
N THR A 162 2.60 -20.00 -4.40
CA THR A 162 2.45 -18.64 -3.87
C THR A 162 1.57 -18.65 -2.63
N GLU A 163 1.89 -17.78 -1.69
CA GLU A 163 1.08 -17.57 -0.50
C GLU A 163 0.27 -16.28 -0.58
N GLY A 164 -0.83 -16.22 0.16
CA GLY A 164 -1.71 -15.07 0.27
C GLY A 164 -2.66 -14.84 -0.91
N ASP A 165 -3.73 -14.14 -0.64
CA ASP A 165 -4.69 -13.74 -1.66
C ASP A 165 -4.12 -12.65 -2.56
N LEU A 166 -4.27 -12.79 -3.88
CA LEU A 166 -3.92 -11.75 -4.84
C LEU A 166 -5.17 -11.03 -5.32
N VAL A 167 -5.31 -9.77 -4.94
CA VAL A 167 -6.35 -8.88 -5.45
C VAL A 167 -5.73 -7.86 -6.39
N ARG A 168 -6.26 -7.80 -7.61
CA ARG A 168 -5.81 -6.86 -8.64
C ARG A 168 -6.93 -5.89 -9.01
N LEU A 169 -6.61 -4.60 -8.96
CA LEU A 169 -7.50 -3.52 -9.36
C LEU A 169 -7.03 -2.95 -10.70
N ALA A 170 -7.94 -2.77 -11.63
CA ALA A 170 -7.66 -2.22 -12.94
C ALA A 170 -8.76 -1.25 -13.37
N ASP A 171 -8.45 0.03 -13.48
CA ASP A 171 -9.35 0.98 -14.15
C ASP A 171 -9.54 0.58 -15.63
N LYS A 172 -10.75 0.73 -16.15
CA LYS A 172 -11.06 0.36 -17.54
C LYS A 172 -10.31 1.20 -18.58
N ASN A 173 -9.88 2.41 -18.19
CA ASN A 173 -9.11 3.31 -19.02
C ASN A 173 -7.60 3.25 -18.78
N ASP A 174 -7.16 2.51 -17.74
CA ASP A 174 -5.75 2.26 -17.49
C ASP A 174 -5.25 1.09 -18.37
N ILE A 175 -4.35 1.40 -19.29
CA ILE A 175 -3.76 0.38 -20.18
C ILE A 175 -2.65 -0.43 -19.50
N ILE A 176 -2.01 0.12 -18.45
CA ILE A 176 -0.84 -0.50 -17.81
C ILE A 176 -1.11 -1.92 -17.30
N PRO A 177 -2.26 -2.22 -16.64
CA PRO A 177 -2.60 -3.59 -16.23
C PRO A 177 -2.59 -4.64 -17.34
N LEU A 178 -2.66 -4.22 -18.60
CA LEU A 178 -2.64 -5.09 -19.77
C LEU A 178 -1.25 -5.26 -20.38
N LEU A 179 -0.25 -4.50 -19.92
CA LEU A 179 1.10 -4.49 -20.51
C LEU A 179 2.01 -5.55 -19.87
N SER A 180 1.72 -6.83 -20.12
CA SER A 180 2.61 -7.95 -19.73
C SER A 180 2.59 -9.06 -20.74
N PRO A 181 3.60 -9.95 -20.74
CA PRO A 181 3.60 -11.15 -21.57
C PRO A 181 2.38 -12.06 -21.35
N ALA A 182 1.80 -12.06 -20.15
CA ALA A 182 0.57 -12.77 -19.85
C ALA A 182 -0.62 -12.30 -20.69
N THR A 183 -0.64 -11.03 -21.10
CA THR A 183 -1.67 -10.46 -21.98
C THR A 183 -1.64 -11.12 -23.36
N PHE A 184 -0.44 -11.31 -23.93
CA PHE A 184 -0.30 -11.92 -25.26
C PHE A 184 -0.61 -13.41 -25.25
N THR A 185 -0.41 -14.11 -24.13
CA THR A 185 -0.70 -15.52 -23.99
C THR A 185 -2.15 -15.79 -23.58
N ASN A 186 -2.75 -14.94 -22.76
CA ASN A 186 -4.14 -15.09 -22.29
C ASN A 186 -4.75 -13.75 -21.81
N LEU A 187 -5.16 -12.91 -22.76
CA LEU A 187 -5.84 -11.63 -22.47
C LEU A 187 -7.09 -11.82 -21.62
N SER A 188 -7.86 -12.89 -21.86
CA SER A 188 -9.08 -13.17 -21.06
C SER A 188 -8.75 -13.43 -19.59
N LYS A 189 -7.64 -14.12 -19.30
CA LYS A 189 -7.19 -14.35 -17.92
C LYS A 189 -6.76 -13.03 -17.26
N GLN A 190 -6.04 -12.18 -17.99
CA GLN A 190 -5.65 -10.85 -17.51
C GLN A 190 -6.86 -10.02 -17.06
N ILE A 191 -7.87 -9.96 -17.91
CA ILE A 191 -9.09 -9.17 -17.67
C ILE A 191 -9.90 -9.78 -16.51
N LYS A 192 -10.13 -11.11 -16.53
CA LYS A 192 -10.97 -11.78 -15.54
C LYS A 192 -10.35 -11.87 -14.15
N SER A 193 -9.02 -11.79 -14.04
CA SER A 193 -8.31 -11.84 -12.76
C SER A 193 -8.19 -10.49 -12.07
N ALA A 194 -8.80 -9.43 -12.61
CA ALA A 194 -8.80 -8.11 -12.02
C ALA A 194 -10.22 -7.63 -11.71
N CYS A 195 -10.39 -6.99 -10.54
CA CYS A 195 -11.55 -6.15 -10.28
C CYS A 195 -11.45 -4.92 -11.18
N ARG A 196 -12.48 -4.65 -11.99
CA ARG A 196 -12.42 -3.61 -13.01
C ARG A 196 -13.56 -2.60 -12.85
N GLU A 197 -13.18 -1.36 -12.56
CA GLU A 197 -14.10 -0.24 -12.44
C GLU A 197 -13.77 0.85 -13.48
N ASN A 198 -14.62 1.84 -13.59
CA ASN A 198 -14.43 2.98 -14.51
C ASN A 198 -14.30 4.28 -13.73
N GLY A 199 -13.08 4.78 -13.60
CA GLY A 199 -12.78 6.05 -12.94
C GLY A 199 -13.09 7.30 -13.80
N GLY A 200 -13.56 7.14 -15.03
CA GLY A 200 -13.97 8.27 -15.88
C GLY A 200 -12.84 8.99 -16.63
N TYR A 201 -11.60 8.51 -16.54
CA TYR A 201 -10.41 9.11 -17.17
C TYR A 201 -10.21 8.67 -18.63
N THR A 202 -11.24 8.79 -19.48
CA THR A 202 -11.25 8.18 -20.83
C THR A 202 -10.14 8.70 -21.77
N MET A 203 -9.74 9.97 -21.62
CA MET A 203 -8.70 10.62 -22.45
C MET A 203 -7.49 11.07 -21.62
N ASP A 204 -7.37 10.57 -20.39
CA ASP A 204 -6.30 10.89 -19.46
C ASP A 204 -5.67 9.60 -18.92
N PRO A 205 -4.68 9.01 -19.61
CA PRO A 205 -4.01 7.78 -19.17
C PRO A 205 -3.27 7.92 -17.83
N ASP A 206 -2.76 9.11 -17.52
CA ASP A 206 -2.10 9.38 -16.24
C ASP A 206 -3.10 9.42 -15.09
N GLY A 207 -4.22 10.09 -15.27
CA GLY A 207 -5.33 10.09 -14.33
C GLY A 207 -5.91 8.69 -14.11
N ALA A 208 -6.07 7.90 -15.18
CA ALA A 208 -6.53 6.52 -15.09
C ALA A 208 -5.55 5.64 -14.30
N HIS A 209 -4.23 5.83 -14.51
CA HIS A 209 -3.20 5.01 -13.87
C HIS A 209 -2.91 5.42 -12.42
N ASN A 210 -2.98 6.70 -12.10
CA ASN A 210 -2.58 7.21 -10.79
C ASN A 210 -3.78 7.66 -9.93
N LEU A 211 -4.70 8.48 -10.50
CA LEU A 211 -5.74 9.13 -9.70
C LEU A 211 -7.00 8.28 -9.51
N SER A 212 -7.33 7.43 -10.48
CA SER A 212 -8.54 6.60 -10.44
C SER A 212 -8.59 5.73 -9.18
N TYR A 213 -7.48 5.11 -8.80
CA TYR A 213 -7.41 4.15 -7.69
C TYR A 213 -7.62 4.78 -6.30
N MET A 214 -7.55 6.11 -6.20
CA MET A 214 -7.76 6.86 -4.97
C MET A 214 -9.18 7.41 -4.83
N ARG A 215 -10.06 7.09 -5.76
CA ARG A 215 -11.44 7.58 -5.77
C ARG A 215 -12.37 6.67 -4.98
N ALA A 216 -12.87 7.15 -3.85
CA ALA A 216 -13.79 6.40 -3.00
C ALA A 216 -15.16 6.17 -3.69
N ASP A 217 -15.58 7.06 -4.60
CA ASP A 217 -16.80 6.88 -5.40
C ASP A 217 -16.67 5.77 -6.46
N VAL A 218 -15.46 5.30 -6.74
CA VAL A 218 -15.15 4.20 -7.68
C VAL A 218 -14.83 2.90 -6.94
N TRP A 219 -14.02 2.99 -5.88
CA TRP A 219 -13.44 1.83 -5.20
C TRP A 219 -13.92 1.67 -3.75
N GLY A 220 -14.79 2.54 -3.24
CA GLY A 220 -15.25 2.51 -1.86
C GLY A 220 -16.12 1.30 -1.48
N GLU A 221 -16.62 0.55 -2.47
CA GLU A 221 -17.33 -0.72 -2.22
C GLU A 221 -16.38 -1.92 -1.92
N TYR A 222 -15.07 -1.74 -2.11
CA TYR A 222 -14.06 -2.75 -1.82
C TYR A 222 -13.40 -2.43 -0.49
N ASP A 223 -13.36 -3.38 0.43
CA ASP A 223 -12.72 -3.22 1.74
C ASP A 223 -11.20 -2.97 1.63
N ALA A 224 -10.50 -2.80 2.74
CA ALA A 224 -9.07 -2.50 2.75
C ALA A 224 -8.19 -3.61 2.12
N LEU A 225 -8.68 -4.83 2.00
CA LEU A 225 -8.00 -5.96 1.33
C LEU A 225 -8.46 -6.15 -0.12
N GLY A 226 -9.43 -5.35 -0.59
CA GLY A 226 -9.94 -5.38 -1.95
C GLY A 226 -11.08 -6.37 -2.19
N CYS A 227 -11.74 -6.84 -1.15
CA CYS A 227 -12.94 -7.67 -1.27
C CYS A 227 -14.18 -6.77 -1.43
N ARG A 228 -14.94 -6.95 -2.51
CA ARG A 228 -16.16 -6.17 -2.74
C ARG A 228 -17.24 -6.54 -1.69
N GLY A 229 -17.74 -5.54 -0.97
CA GLY A 229 -18.69 -5.75 0.13
C GLY A 229 -18.08 -6.45 1.34
N GLY A 230 -16.75 -6.55 1.44
CA GLY A 230 -16.04 -7.06 2.59
C GLY A 230 -16.04 -6.09 3.78
N SER A 231 -15.44 -6.54 4.89
CA SER A 231 -15.44 -5.82 6.17
C SER A 231 -14.03 -5.44 6.64
N ALA A 232 -12.98 -5.76 5.88
CA ALA A 232 -11.60 -5.55 6.32
C ALA A 232 -11.27 -4.06 6.46
N VAL A 233 -10.69 -3.71 7.61
CA VAL A 233 -10.17 -2.38 7.95
C VAL A 233 -8.70 -2.51 8.33
N LEU A 234 -7.86 -1.63 7.81
CA LEU A 234 -6.44 -1.57 8.16
C LEU A 234 -6.17 -0.26 8.92
N ARG A 235 -5.55 -0.37 10.11
CA ARG A 235 -5.20 0.76 10.98
C ARG A 235 -3.72 0.78 11.24
N PHE A 236 -3.10 1.94 11.17
CA PHE A 236 -1.68 2.11 11.49
C PHE A 236 -1.35 3.55 11.87
N ASP A 237 -0.28 3.73 12.63
CA ASP A 237 0.25 5.02 13.01
C ASP A 237 1.40 5.41 12.06
N LEU A 238 1.37 6.65 11.55
CA LEU A 238 2.42 7.16 10.67
C LEU A 238 3.75 7.39 11.40
N SER A 239 3.73 7.55 12.72
CA SER A 239 4.95 7.67 13.53
C SER A 239 5.78 6.38 13.54
N ASP A 240 5.13 5.22 13.38
CA ASP A 240 5.77 3.90 13.36
C ASP A 240 6.28 3.48 11.97
N MET A 241 6.08 4.34 10.98
CA MET A 241 6.44 4.04 9.60
C MET A 241 7.94 4.10 9.36
N ALA A 242 8.51 3.01 8.85
CA ALA A 242 9.87 2.96 8.35
C ALA A 242 9.92 3.12 6.81
N LEU A 243 10.84 3.97 6.33
CA LEU A 243 11.07 4.30 4.93
C LEU A 243 12.32 3.58 4.41
N TYR A 244 12.24 2.98 3.24
CA TYR A 244 13.35 2.20 2.67
C TYR A 244 13.63 2.57 1.22
N GLY A 245 14.93 2.70 0.89
CA GLY A 245 15.42 2.99 -0.46
C GLY A 245 15.43 4.49 -0.80
N GLU A 246 15.54 5.38 0.20
CA GLU A 246 15.94 6.78 -0.04
C GLU A 246 17.35 6.77 -0.64
N ILE A 247 17.53 7.64 -1.64
CA ILE A 247 18.85 7.99 -2.17
C ILE A 247 19.18 9.34 -1.54
N ASP A 248 20.25 9.37 -0.76
CA ASP A 248 20.82 10.60 -0.19
C ASP A 248 21.26 11.59 -1.28
#